data_3cd381627845a1eb9ecb72f449223c16
#
_entry.id   3cd381627845a1eb9ecb72f449223c16
#
_cell.length_a   1.000
_cell.length_b   1.000
_cell.length_c   1.000
_cell.angle_alpha   90.00
_cell.angle_beta   90.00
_cell.angle_gamma   90.00
#
_symmetry.space_group_name_H-M   'P 1'
#
loop_
_entity.id
_entity.type
_entity.pdbx_description
1 polymer ?
#
loop_
_entity_poly.entity_id
_entity_poly.type
_entity_poly.pdbx_seq_one_letter_code
_entity_poly.pdbx_strand_id
1 'polypeptide(L)'
;MILFLNFLPLWDTSSKLNEKTSEAIILILMSASGFFLMVDAENLIMLFIGLEIGSISLYALAGLNRSDKLSNEASLKYFLLGSLASCVLIYGVALVYVSYSVMSLYDFALALAYTGPDIVPLTTFVGVLFIFVGLLFKIAAAPFQSWAPDVYQGSPTGYVGYMASIAKVASFIVIARMCMVSIAFILEDFQTFFFVVILLSVLIGSFFASVQSDLKRLIAYSGVVQSGFILSGITSGVNGTSASMFYLFAYILQLIGVFTIFSIISGKLSSNFEM
;
A
#
# COMPACT_ATOMS: atom_id res chain seq x y z
N MET A 1 7.49 14.39 -8.34
CA MET A 1 6.74 14.12 -9.59
C MET A 1 5.39 13.43 -9.31
N ILE A 2 5.36 12.28 -8.64
CA ILE A 2 4.10 11.56 -8.32
C ILE A 2 3.11 12.42 -7.53
N LEU A 3 3.57 13.16 -6.52
CA LEU A 3 2.75 14.13 -5.78
C LEU A 3 2.16 15.19 -6.70
N PHE A 4 2.94 15.74 -7.62
CA PHE A 4 2.50 16.81 -8.52
C PHE A 4 1.42 16.33 -9.51
N LEU A 5 1.58 15.12 -10.06
CA LEU A 5 0.60 14.52 -10.98
C LEU A 5 -0.72 14.18 -10.28
N ASN A 6 -0.68 13.81 -8.99
CA ASN A 6 -1.89 13.58 -8.20
C ASN A 6 -2.63 14.89 -7.80
N PHE A 7 -2.00 16.05 -7.94
CA PHE A 7 -2.69 17.34 -7.73
C PHE A 7 -3.71 17.68 -8.82
N LEU A 8 -3.57 17.15 -10.03
CA LEU A 8 -4.49 17.44 -11.14
C LEU A 8 -5.95 17.01 -10.84
N PRO A 9 -6.24 15.78 -10.40
CA PRO A 9 -7.59 15.40 -10.01
C PRO A 9 -8.07 16.08 -8.70
N LEU A 10 -7.15 16.51 -7.84
CA LEU A 10 -7.47 17.21 -6.59
C LEU A 10 -7.99 18.62 -6.83
N TRP A 11 -7.53 19.29 -7.88
CA TRP A 11 -7.99 20.66 -8.23
C TRP A 11 -9.48 20.70 -8.55
N ASP A 12 -10.01 19.71 -9.25
CA ASP A 12 -11.42 19.65 -9.63
C ASP A 12 -12.36 19.31 -8.46
N THR A 13 -11.90 18.43 -7.55
CA THR A 13 -12.66 18.08 -6.33
C THR A 13 -12.65 19.21 -5.30
N SER A 14 -11.58 20.01 -5.24
CA SER A 14 -11.46 21.12 -4.30
C SER A 14 -12.50 22.22 -4.57
N SER A 15 -12.88 22.45 -5.83
CA SER A 15 -13.89 23.46 -6.20
C SER A 15 -15.29 23.13 -5.66
N LYS A 16 -15.60 21.86 -5.39
CA LYS A 16 -16.87 21.38 -4.84
C LYS A 16 -16.91 21.23 -3.31
N LEU A 17 -15.73 21.20 -2.67
CA LEU A 17 -15.55 20.99 -1.23
C LEU A 17 -15.00 22.25 -0.53
N ASN A 18 -15.49 23.43 -0.90
CA ASN A 18 -14.96 24.77 -0.55
C ASN A 18 -14.51 24.98 0.91
N GLU A 19 -15.03 24.23 1.89
CA GLU A 19 -14.64 24.37 3.30
C GLU A 19 -13.60 23.35 3.77
N LYS A 20 -13.39 22.24 3.02
CA LYS A 20 -12.54 21.11 3.45
C LYS A 20 -11.23 20.98 2.67
N THR A 21 -10.93 21.90 1.77
CA THR A 21 -9.72 21.86 0.94
C THR A 21 -8.44 21.95 1.77
N SER A 22 -8.44 22.80 2.79
CA SER A 22 -7.29 22.98 3.67
C SER A 22 -7.01 21.70 4.50
N GLU A 23 -8.07 21.05 5.02
CA GLU A 23 -7.96 19.79 5.75
C GLU A 23 -7.36 18.69 4.85
N ALA A 24 -7.86 18.59 3.61
CA ALA A 24 -7.37 17.60 2.64
C ALA A 24 -5.89 17.81 2.28
N ILE A 25 -5.46 19.06 2.05
CA ILE A 25 -4.07 19.38 1.74
C ILE A 25 -3.15 18.99 2.90
N ILE A 26 -3.53 19.31 4.13
CA ILE A 26 -2.76 18.93 5.33
C ILE A 26 -2.63 17.42 5.41
N LEU A 27 -3.72 16.66 5.24
CA LEU A 27 -3.70 15.19 5.28
C LEU A 27 -2.83 14.58 4.17
N ILE A 28 -2.87 15.14 2.97
CA ILE A 28 -2.02 14.71 1.86
C ILE A 28 -0.54 14.95 2.18
N LEU A 29 -0.18 16.13 2.69
CA LEU A 29 1.20 16.44 3.07
C LEU A 29 1.69 15.57 4.23
N MET A 30 0.85 15.33 5.24
CA MET A 30 1.16 14.42 6.34
C MET A 30 1.34 12.99 5.85
N SER A 31 0.46 12.48 4.97
CA SER A 31 0.60 11.14 4.44
C SER A 31 1.87 11.00 3.58
N ALA A 32 2.18 12.00 2.77
CA ALA A 32 3.39 12.01 1.97
C ALA A 32 4.65 11.99 2.84
N SER A 33 4.71 12.84 3.88
CA SER A 33 5.85 12.87 4.81
C SER A 33 6.01 11.54 5.55
N GLY A 34 4.91 10.92 5.99
CA GLY A 34 4.94 9.60 6.63
C GLY A 34 5.50 8.51 5.71
N PHE A 35 5.03 8.44 4.46
CA PHE A 35 5.53 7.45 3.51
C PHE A 35 6.96 7.73 3.04
N PHE A 36 7.41 8.99 3.00
CA PHE A 36 8.83 9.29 2.78
C PHE A 36 9.70 8.80 3.93
N LEU A 37 9.29 9.04 5.19
CA LEU A 37 9.97 8.49 6.37
C LEU A 37 10.02 6.96 6.34
N MET A 38 8.94 6.30 5.91
CA MET A 38 8.87 4.84 5.77
C MET A 38 9.89 4.31 4.75
N VAL A 39 10.01 4.97 3.60
CA VAL A 39 10.93 4.55 2.51
C VAL A 39 12.39 4.78 2.90
N ASP A 40 12.68 5.87 3.58
CA ASP A 40 14.03 6.25 4.02
C ASP A 40 14.48 5.53 5.31
N ALA A 41 13.54 4.87 6.00
CA ALA A 41 13.80 4.25 7.29
C ALA A 41 14.94 3.22 7.25
N GLU A 42 15.94 3.39 8.10
CA GLU A 42 17.05 2.45 8.30
C GLU A 42 16.76 1.39 9.36
N ASN A 43 15.71 1.60 10.17
CA ASN A 43 15.31 0.66 11.19
C ASN A 43 13.81 0.35 11.17
N LEU A 44 13.44 -0.81 11.73
CA LEU A 44 12.09 -1.36 11.72
C LEU A 44 11.08 -0.48 12.48
N ILE A 45 11.49 0.21 13.55
CA ILE A 45 10.60 1.10 14.31
C ILE A 45 10.29 2.35 13.50
N MET A 46 11.31 2.97 12.87
CA MET A 46 11.10 4.15 12.03
C MET A 46 10.23 3.82 10.81
N LEU A 47 10.42 2.64 10.22
CA LEU A 47 9.57 2.11 9.16
C LEU A 47 8.10 2.05 9.64
N PHE A 48 7.84 1.50 10.83
CA PHE A 48 6.51 1.41 11.40
C PHE A 48 5.91 2.79 11.67
N ILE A 49 6.67 3.71 12.26
CA ILE A 49 6.20 5.08 12.54
C ILE A 49 5.83 5.82 11.24
N GLY A 50 6.68 5.74 10.22
CA GLY A 50 6.42 6.33 8.91
C GLY A 50 5.15 5.76 8.26
N LEU A 51 4.97 4.43 8.34
CA LEU A 51 3.78 3.74 7.87
C LEU A 51 2.51 4.23 8.59
N GLU A 52 2.56 4.41 9.91
CA GLU A 52 1.39 4.86 10.69
C GLU A 52 1.03 6.32 10.40
N ILE A 53 2.01 7.24 10.37
CA ILE A 53 1.78 8.64 10.01
C ILE A 53 1.10 8.72 8.63
N GLY A 54 1.63 7.99 7.64
CA GLY A 54 1.05 7.94 6.31
C GLY A 54 -0.36 7.38 6.28
N SER A 55 -0.58 6.27 6.98
CA SER A 55 -1.84 5.51 6.96
C SER A 55 -2.98 6.24 7.67
N ILE A 56 -2.76 6.77 8.88
CA ILE A 56 -3.78 7.51 9.64
C ILE A 56 -4.29 8.70 8.82
N SER A 57 -3.39 9.40 8.14
CA SER A 57 -3.75 10.50 7.25
C SER A 57 -4.64 10.03 6.08
N LEU A 58 -4.36 8.86 5.48
CA LEU A 58 -5.20 8.28 4.43
C LEU A 58 -6.56 7.80 4.96
N TYR A 59 -6.65 7.27 6.19
CA TYR A 59 -7.92 6.88 6.79
C TYR A 59 -8.84 8.09 6.97
N ALA A 60 -8.30 9.21 7.44
CA ALA A 60 -9.04 10.46 7.56
C ALA A 60 -9.45 11.03 6.18
N LEU A 61 -8.57 10.93 5.18
CA LEU A 61 -8.83 11.38 3.83
C LEU A 61 -9.96 10.59 3.15
N ALA A 62 -10.07 9.28 3.41
CA ALA A 62 -11.15 8.43 2.92
C ALA A 62 -12.52 8.89 3.43
N GLY A 63 -12.59 9.36 4.69
CA GLY A 63 -13.79 9.85 5.36
C GLY A 63 -14.02 11.37 5.28
N LEU A 64 -13.38 12.06 4.35
CA LEU A 64 -13.45 13.53 4.28
C LEU A 64 -14.88 14.03 4.04
N ASN A 65 -15.69 13.27 3.30
CA ASN A 65 -17.11 13.60 3.08
C ASN A 65 -17.99 13.02 4.20
N ARG A 66 -18.04 13.72 5.34
CA ARG A 66 -18.77 13.29 6.56
C ARG A 66 -20.30 13.12 6.37
N SER A 67 -20.89 13.76 5.37
CA SER A 67 -22.32 13.64 5.06
C SER A 67 -22.67 12.38 4.26
N ASP A 68 -21.67 11.74 3.64
CA ASP A 68 -21.85 10.52 2.84
C ASP A 68 -21.62 9.27 3.70
N LYS A 69 -22.64 8.42 3.77
CA LYS A 69 -22.58 7.16 4.52
C LYS A 69 -21.51 6.20 3.98
N LEU A 70 -21.33 6.15 2.65
CA LEU A 70 -20.32 5.30 2.01
C LEU A 70 -18.90 5.76 2.34
N SER A 71 -18.66 7.08 2.39
CA SER A 71 -17.36 7.63 2.77
C SER A 71 -17.02 7.33 4.24
N ASN A 72 -18.00 7.43 5.14
CA ASN A 72 -17.81 7.10 6.55
C ASN A 72 -17.56 5.59 6.75
N GLU A 73 -18.30 4.72 6.05
CA GLU A 73 -18.09 3.28 6.09
C GLU A 73 -16.71 2.89 5.53
N ALA A 74 -16.30 3.48 4.40
CA ALA A 74 -14.99 3.27 3.80
C ALA A 74 -13.85 3.64 4.75
N SER A 75 -13.94 4.81 5.39
CA SER A 75 -12.96 5.27 6.38
C SER A 75 -12.86 4.32 7.58
N LEU A 76 -14.00 3.89 8.14
CA LEU A 76 -14.03 2.95 9.26
C LEU A 76 -13.44 1.58 8.90
N LYS A 77 -13.82 1.01 7.75
CA LYS A 77 -13.26 -0.26 7.28
C LYS A 77 -11.75 -0.15 7.08
N TYR A 78 -11.30 0.95 6.45
CA TYR A 78 -9.89 1.18 6.20
C TYR A 78 -9.09 1.33 7.49
N PHE A 79 -9.61 2.08 8.45
CA PHE A 79 -8.99 2.26 9.77
C PHE A 79 -8.93 0.93 10.54
N LEU A 80 -10.06 0.21 10.69
CA LEU A 80 -10.11 -1.01 11.51
C LEU A 80 -9.23 -2.12 10.95
N LEU A 81 -9.32 -2.37 9.65
CA LEU A 81 -8.50 -3.42 9.02
C LEU A 81 -7.03 -2.99 8.90
N GLY A 82 -6.78 -1.70 8.66
CA GLY A 82 -5.43 -1.15 8.59
C GLY A 82 -4.71 -1.19 9.93
N SER A 83 -5.37 -0.81 11.03
CA SER A 83 -4.79 -0.88 12.38
C SER A 83 -4.52 -2.33 12.81
N LEU A 84 -5.39 -3.28 12.45
CA LEU A 84 -5.12 -4.70 12.68
C LEU A 84 -3.83 -5.15 11.96
N ALA A 85 -3.68 -4.77 10.68
CA ALA A 85 -2.47 -5.10 9.92
C ALA A 85 -1.21 -4.47 10.53
N SER A 86 -1.32 -3.25 11.03
CA SER A 86 -0.23 -2.55 11.73
C SER A 86 0.14 -3.22 13.05
N CYS A 87 -0.85 -3.73 13.81
CA CYS A 87 -0.59 -4.52 15.03
C CYS A 87 0.17 -5.81 14.71
N VAL A 88 -0.17 -6.48 13.61
CA VAL A 88 0.55 -7.68 13.16
C VAL A 88 1.98 -7.31 12.77
N LEU A 89 2.18 -6.21 12.05
CA LEU A 89 3.52 -5.76 11.64
C LEU A 89 4.41 -5.45 12.84
N ILE A 90 3.94 -4.63 13.80
CA ILE A 90 4.74 -4.26 14.98
C ILE A 90 5.03 -5.48 15.86
N TYR A 91 4.10 -6.43 15.94
CA TYR A 91 4.36 -7.69 16.62
C TYR A 91 5.46 -8.50 15.92
N GLY A 92 5.47 -8.51 14.58
CA GLY A 92 6.57 -9.09 13.80
C GLY A 92 7.92 -8.44 14.08
N VAL A 93 7.95 -7.11 14.16
CA VAL A 93 9.16 -6.36 14.57
C VAL A 93 9.65 -6.77 15.96
N ALA A 94 8.73 -6.91 16.92
CA ALA A 94 9.07 -7.35 18.26
C ALA A 94 9.69 -8.76 18.29
N LEU A 95 9.18 -9.69 17.48
CA LEU A 95 9.73 -11.06 17.38
C LEU A 95 11.15 -11.06 16.77
N VAL A 96 11.41 -10.25 15.76
CA VAL A 96 12.76 -10.08 15.19
C VAL A 96 13.72 -9.52 16.23
N TYR A 97 13.26 -8.51 16.99
CA TYR A 97 14.06 -7.91 18.06
C TYR A 97 14.40 -8.93 19.19
N VAL A 98 13.44 -9.73 19.60
CA VAL A 98 13.65 -10.78 20.61
C VAL A 98 14.71 -11.79 20.16
N SER A 99 14.77 -12.08 18.85
CA SER A 99 15.70 -13.07 18.30
C SER A 99 17.14 -12.57 18.20
N TYR A 100 17.34 -11.32 17.79
CA TYR A 100 18.66 -10.77 17.45
C TYR A 100 19.05 -9.50 18.22
N SER A 101 18.13 -8.90 18.99
CA SER A 101 18.35 -7.63 19.71
C SER A 101 18.79 -6.47 18.80
N VAL A 102 18.40 -6.50 17.51
CA VAL A 102 18.71 -5.48 16.50
C VAL A 102 17.44 -4.90 15.93
N MET A 103 17.50 -3.60 15.57
CA MET A 103 16.39 -2.88 14.95
C MET A 103 16.75 -2.34 13.57
N SER A 104 18.04 -2.17 13.28
CA SER A 104 18.54 -1.73 11.98
C SER A 104 18.33 -2.83 10.94
N LEU A 105 17.87 -2.46 9.75
CA LEU A 105 17.68 -3.36 8.62
C LEU A 105 19.01 -3.97 8.16
N TYR A 106 20.09 -3.20 8.23
CA TYR A 106 21.43 -3.64 7.86
C TYR A 106 22.03 -4.58 8.92
N ASP A 107 21.94 -4.23 10.21
CA ASP A 107 22.45 -5.08 11.30
C ASP A 107 21.69 -6.42 11.35
N PHE A 108 20.39 -6.40 11.02
CA PHE A 108 19.60 -7.62 10.90
C PHE A 108 20.11 -8.51 9.77
N ALA A 109 20.44 -7.94 8.61
CA ALA A 109 21.07 -8.70 7.51
C ALA A 109 22.42 -9.30 7.92
N LEU A 110 23.26 -8.54 8.63
CA LEU A 110 24.53 -9.03 9.15
C LEU A 110 24.32 -10.15 10.17
N ALA A 111 23.39 -10.00 11.09
CA ALA A 111 23.07 -11.03 12.09
C ALA A 111 22.65 -12.35 11.42
N LEU A 112 21.80 -12.29 10.38
CA LEU A 112 21.42 -13.47 9.58
C LEU A 112 22.62 -14.09 8.86
N ALA A 113 23.49 -13.27 8.28
CA ALA A 113 24.70 -13.75 7.60
C ALA A 113 25.66 -14.49 8.55
N TYR A 114 25.82 -13.99 9.78
CA TYR A 114 26.67 -14.66 10.80
C TYR A 114 26.05 -15.93 11.36
N THR A 115 24.73 -15.97 11.50
CA THR A 115 24.02 -17.15 12.04
C THR A 115 24.02 -18.31 11.03
N GLY A 116 23.99 -17.99 9.74
CA GLY A 116 23.83 -18.97 8.66
C GLY A 116 22.38 -19.46 8.53
N PRO A 117 21.97 -19.92 7.34
CA PRO A 117 20.57 -20.26 7.06
C PRO A 117 20.04 -21.41 7.93
N ASP A 118 20.89 -22.38 8.30
CA ASP A 118 20.47 -23.61 9.01
C ASP A 118 20.14 -23.39 10.49
N ILE A 119 20.47 -22.23 11.08
CA ILE A 119 20.36 -21.97 12.53
C ILE A 119 19.42 -20.78 12.82
N VAL A 120 18.66 -20.31 11.85
CA VAL A 120 17.74 -19.18 12.03
C VAL A 120 16.60 -19.58 12.97
N PRO A 121 16.35 -18.84 14.07
CA PRO A 121 15.27 -19.17 14.99
C PRO A 121 13.90 -19.11 14.31
N LEU A 122 12.98 -20.00 14.67
CA LEU A 122 11.60 -20.00 14.17
C LEU A 122 10.89 -18.66 14.48
N THR A 123 11.20 -18.04 15.62
CA THR A 123 10.68 -16.70 16.01
C THR A 123 11.03 -15.64 14.97
N THR A 124 12.19 -15.71 14.34
CA THR A 124 12.61 -14.82 13.26
C THR A 124 11.77 -15.02 11.99
N PHE A 125 11.56 -16.27 11.58
CA PHE A 125 10.72 -16.59 10.43
C PHE A 125 9.29 -16.04 10.62
N VAL A 126 8.69 -16.30 11.78
CA VAL A 126 7.36 -15.80 12.12
C VAL A 126 7.35 -14.27 12.18
N GLY A 127 8.38 -13.66 12.76
CA GLY A 127 8.52 -12.20 12.83
C GLY A 127 8.58 -11.55 11.46
N VAL A 128 9.43 -12.04 10.57
CA VAL A 128 9.57 -11.56 9.19
C VAL A 128 8.27 -11.77 8.41
N LEU A 129 7.62 -12.94 8.57
CA LEU A 129 6.33 -13.22 7.95
C LEU A 129 5.26 -12.20 8.38
N PHE A 130 5.19 -11.86 9.66
CA PHE A 130 4.23 -10.87 10.16
C PHE A 130 4.51 -9.45 9.66
N ILE A 131 5.78 -9.07 9.51
CA ILE A 131 6.14 -7.80 8.88
C ILE A 131 5.64 -7.78 7.43
N PHE A 132 5.87 -8.86 6.66
CA PHE A 132 5.36 -8.94 5.29
C PHE A 132 3.84 -8.93 5.23
N VAL A 133 3.12 -9.63 6.11
CA VAL A 133 1.65 -9.59 6.18
C VAL A 133 1.15 -8.16 6.32
N GLY A 134 1.75 -7.35 7.20
CA GLY A 134 1.40 -5.94 7.34
C GLY A 134 1.67 -5.11 6.08
N LEU A 135 2.79 -5.33 5.41
CA LEU A 135 3.12 -4.65 4.15
C LEU A 135 2.25 -5.12 2.98
N LEU A 136 1.95 -6.41 2.88
CA LEU A 136 1.07 -6.99 1.87
C LEU A 136 -0.37 -6.47 1.99
N PHE A 137 -0.85 -6.22 3.21
CA PHE A 137 -2.11 -5.53 3.43
C PHE A 137 -2.11 -4.13 2.77
N LYS A 138 -1.04 -3.35 2.92
CA LYS A 138 -0.96 -1.98 2.37
C LYS A 138 -0.98 -1.95 0.84
N ILE A 139 -0.42 -2.94 0.18
CA ILE A 139 -0.48 -3.06 -1.30
C ILE A 139 -1.76 -3.75 -1.79
N ALA A 140 -2.63 -4.17 -0.87
CA ALA A 140 -3.84 -4.94 -1.15
C ALA A 140 -3.57 -6.25 -1.91
N ALA A 141 -2.47 -6.95 -1.59
CA ALA A 141 -2.22 -8.29 -2.14
C ALA A 141 -3.18 -9.31 -1.50
N ALA A 142 -3.60 -10.34 -2.25
CA ALA A 142 -4.42 -11.40 -1.69
C ALA A 142 -3.59 -12.29 -0.74
N PRO A 143 -4.19 -12.74 0.39
CA PRO A 143 -5.62 -12.67 0.76
C PRO A 143 -6.04 -11.38 1.50
N PHE A 144 -5.22 -10.35 1.57
CA PHE A 144 -5.44 -9.13 2.36
C PHE A 144 -6.12 -7.99 1.58
N GLN A 145 -6.71 -8.27 0.41
CA GLN A 145 -7.27 -7.27 -0.52
C GLN A 145 -8.66 -6.75 -0.16
N SER A 146 -9.35 -7.37 0.79
CA SER A 146 -10.81 -7.18 1.03
C SER A 146 -11.22 -5.72 1.29
N TRP A 147 -10.33 -4.92 1.85
CA TRP A 147 -10.58 -3.51 2.16
C TRP A 147 -10.59 -2.60 0.92
N ALA A 148 -9.77 -2.91 -0.10
CA ALA A 148 -9.48 -1.99 -1.19
C ALA A 148 -10.69 -1.66 -2.07
N PRO A 149 -11.55 -2.63 -2.50
CA PRO A 149 -12.72 -2.33 -3.30
C PRO A 149 -13.72 -1.42 -2.58
N ASP A 150 -13.98 -1.66 -1.30
CA ASP A 150 -14.93 -0.90 -0.51
C ASP A 150 -14.41 0.52 -0.23
N VAL A 151 -13.14 0.66 0.07
CA VAL A 151 -12.49 1.96 0.30
C VAL A 151 -12.45 2.79 -0.99
N TYR A 152 -12.11 2.19 -2.14
CA TYR A 152 -12.08 2.92 -3.41
C TYR A 152 -13.48 3.37 -3.83
N GLN A 153 -14.50 2.55 -3.62
CA GLN A 153 -15.88 2.90 -3.94
C GLN A 153 -16.39 4.04 -3.07
N GLY A 154 -16.20 3.95 -1.74
CA GLY A 154 -16.76 4.92 -0.80
C GLY A 154 -15.98 6.23 -0.69
N SER A 155 -14.68 6.25 -1.01
CA SER A 155 -13.87 7.46 -0.91
C SER A 155 -14.14 8.46 -2.04
N PRO A 156 -13.99 9.77 -1.81
CA PRO A 156 -14.13 10.78 -2.86
C PRO A 156 -13.15 10.54 -4.00
N THR A 157 -13.63 10.56 -5.24
CA THR A 157 -12.91 10.08 -6.44
C THR A 157 -11.55 10.74 -6.63
N GLY A 158 -11.42 12.05 -6.38
CA GLY A 158 -10.16 12.77 -6.55
C GLY A 158 -9.05 12.30 -5.62
N TYR A 159 -9.39 11.81 -4.43
CA TYR A 159 -8.39 11.35 -3.45
C TYR A 159 -8.04 9.86 -3.61
N VAL A 160 -8.91 9.05 -4.24
CA VAL A 160 -8.67 7.62 -4.44
C VAL A 160 -7.41 7.36 -5.25
N GLY A 161 -7.18 8.14 -6.32
CA GLY A 161 -5.97 8.01 -7.14
C GLY A 161 -4.69 8.23 -6.34
N TYR A 162 -4.68 9.25 -5.47
CA TYR A 162 -3.56 9.52 -4.56
C TYR A 162 -3.37 8.38 -3.54
N MET A 163 -4.44 7.98 -2.85
CA MET A 163 -4.42 6.91 -1.84
C MET A 163 -3.93 5.58 -2.44
N ALA A 164 -4.41 5.26 -3.65
CA ALA A 164 -4.06 4.05 -4.37
C ALA A 164 -2.60 4.00 -4.83
N SER A 165 -1.99 5.15 -5.09
CA SER A 165 -0.61 5.24 -5.59
C SER A 165 0.42 5.33 -4.47
N ILE A 166 0.29 6.30 -3.56
CA ILE A 166 1.34 6.64 -2.58
C ILE A 166 1.68 5.48 -1.63
N ALA A 167 0.64 4.86 -1.05
CA ALA A 167 0.81 3.75 -0.11
C ALA A 167 1.42 2.52 -0.78
N LYS A 168 1.02 2.21 -2.03
CA LYS A 168 1.58 1.08 -2.79
C LYS A 168 3.03 1.30 -3.13
N VAL A 169 3.40 2.50 -3.62
CA VAL A 169 4.80 2.84 -3.94
C VAL A 169 5.70 2.63 -2.74
N ALA A 170 5.36 3.25 -1.62
CA ALA A 170 6.16 3.16 -0.41
C ALA A 170 6.30 1.71 0.07
N SER A 171 5.20 0.96 0.11
CA SER A 171 5.21 -0.43 0.56
C SER A 171 6.01 -1.35 -0.38
N PHE A 172 5.92 -1.18 -1.71
CA PHE A 172 6.72 -1.97 -2.65
C PHE A 172 8.22 -1.67 -2.55
N ILE A 173 8.60 -0.40 -2.36
CA ILE A 173 10.01 -0.04 -2.17
C ILE A 173 10.54 -0.69 -0.89
N VAL A 174 9.78 -0.67 0.20
CA VAL A 174 10.17 -1.30 1.46
C VAL A 174 10.25 -2.83 1.32
N ILE A 175 9.28 -3.47 0.67
CA ILE A 175 9.31 -4.92 0.39
C ILE A 175 10.57 -5.27 -0.41
N ALA A 176 10.88 -4.50 -1.46
CA ALA A 176 12.08 -4.72 -2.26
C ALA A 176 13.37 -4.55 -1.45
N ARG A 177 13.47 -3.48 -0.61
CA ARG A 177 14.61 -3.30 0.30
C ARG A 177 14.77 -4.46 1.28
N MET A 178 13.66 -4.90 1.88
CA MET A 178 13.71 -6.04 2.80
C MET A 178 14.16 -7.31 2.10
N CYS A 179 13.62 -7.64 0.92
CA CYS A 179 14.00 -8.83 0.16
C CYS A 179 15.47 -8.79 -0.31
N MET A 180 15.97 -7.62 -0.75
CA MET A 180 17.30 -7.50 -1.32
C MET A 180 18.40 -7.29 -0.28
N VAL A 181 18.07 -6.72 0.89
CA VAL A 181 19.05 -6.36 1.92
C VAL A 181 18.82 -7.19 3.18
N SER A 182 17.66 -7.01 3.82
CA SER A 182 17.47 -7.50 5.20
C SER A 182 17.36 -9.01 5.30
N ILE A 183 16.64 -9.67 4.38
CA ILE A 183 16.41 -11.12 4.39
C ILE A 183 17.02 -11.83 3.20
N ALA A 184 17.97 -11.21 2.49
CA ALA A 184 18.57 -11.80 1.28
C ALA A 184 19.11 -13.21 1.52
N PHE A 185 19.64 -13.49 2.71
CA PHE A 185 20.20 -14.81 3.08
C PHE A 185 19.15 -15.91 3.35
N ILE A 186 17.90 -15.51 3.66
CA ILE A 186 16.79 -16.44 3.95
C ILE A 186 15.61 -16.23 2.98
N LEU A 187 15.82 -15.50 1.91
CA LEU A 187 14.75 -15.19 0.95
C LEU A 187 14.20 -16.45 0.28
N GLU A 188 15.04 -17.47 0.06
CA GLU A 188 14.65 -18.75 -0.52
C GLU A 188 13.61 -19.47 0.33
N ASP A 189 13.68 -19.39 1.65
CA ASP A 189 12.70 -19.97 2.56
C ASP A 189 11.32 -19.32 2.46
N PHE A 190 11.27 -18.05 2.05
CA PHE A 190 10.03 -17.31 1.83
C PHE A 190 9.46 -17.46 0.42
N GLN A 191 10.14 -18.11 -0.51
CA GLN A 191 9.67 -18.25 -1.90
C GLN A 191 8.28 -18.88 -1.98
N THR A 192 8.03 -19.96 -1.22
CA THR A 192 6.71 -20.61 -1.19
C THR A 192 5.62 -19.67 -0.70
N PHE A 193 5.88 -18.88 0.34
CA PHE A 193 4.96 -17.88 0.85
C PHE A 193 4.62 -16.82 -0.21
N PHE A 194 5.64 -16.22 -0.83
CA PHE A 194 5.44 -15.23 -1.90
C PHE A 194 4.73 -15.83 -3.11
N PHE A 195 5.09 -17.05 -3.52
CA PHE A 195 4.42 -17.73 -4.62
C PHE A 195 2.91 -17.89 -4.38
N VAL A 196 2.51 -18.31 -3.18
CA VAL A 196 1.10 -18.44 -2.81
C VAL A 196 0.40 -17.07 -2.85
N VAL A 197 1.00 -16.01 -2.30
CA VAL A 197 0.45 -14.66 -2.32
C VAL A 197 0.30 -14.12 -3.75
N ILE A 198 1.31 -14.33 -4.60
CA ILE A 198 1.29 -13.93 -6.01
C ILE A 198 0.16 -14.65 -6.75
N LEU A 199 0.10 -15.98 -6.63
CA LEU A 199 -0.92 -16.79 -7.29
C LEU A 199 -2.33 -16.38 -6.86
N LEU A 200 -2.57 -16.23 -5.56
CA LEU A 200 -3.85 -15.78 -5.03
C LEU A 200 -4.20 -14.37 -5.51
N SER A 201 -3.24 -13.45 -5.56
CA SER A 201 -3.46 -12.08 -6.02
C SER A 201 -3.89 -12.04 -7.48
N VAL A 202 -3.26 -12.83 -8.34
CA VAL A 202 -3.62 -12.91 -9.76
C VAL A 202 -4.97 -13.59 -9.95
N LEU A 203 -5.23 -14.71 -9.29
CA LEU A 203 -6.48 -15.46 -9.44
C LEU A 203 -7.68 -14.71 -8.85
N ILE A 204 -7.59 -14.29 -7.60
CA ILE A 204 -8.67 -13.59 -6.90
C ILE A 204 -8.93 -12.23 -7.54
N GLY A 205 -7.86 -11.48 -7.84
CA GLY A 205 -7.97 -10.19 -8.48
C GLY A 205 -8.66 -10.24 -9.83
N SER A 206 -8.26 -11.18 -10.72
CA SER A 206 -8.85 -11.34 -12.05
C SER A 206 -10.30 -11.80 -11.98
N PHE A 207 -10.59 -12.80 -11.14
CA PHE A 207 -11.94 -13.34 -11.00
C PHE A 207 -12.92 -12.28 -10.50
N PHE A 208 -12.59 -11.59 -9.40
CA PHE A 208 -13.47 -10.57 -8.87
C PHE A 208 -13.54 -9.31 -9.74
N ALA A 209 -12.48 -8.94 -10.47
CA ALA A 209 -12.53 -7.83 -11.42
C ALA A 209 -13.56 -8.08 -12.51
N SER A 210 -13.64 -9.30 -13.05
CA SER A 210 -14.55 -9.65 -14.17
C SER A 210 -16.03 -9.56 -13.82
N VAL A 211 -16.38 -9.62 -12.53
CA VAL A 211 -17.77 -9.63 -12.04
C VAL A 211 -18.24 -8.25 -11.55
N GLN A 212 -17.31 -7.26 -11.47
CA GLN A 212 -17.66 -5.93 -10.95
C GLN A 212 -18.42 -5.08 -11.97
N SER A 213 -19.52 -4.47 -11.50
CA SER A 213 -20.26 -3.43 -12.25
C SER A 213 -19.79 -2.02 -11.93
N ASP A 214 -19.18 -1.79 -10.75
CA ASP A 214 -18.65 -0.50 -10.33
C ASP A 214 -17.19 -0.35 -10.79
N LEU A 215 -16.90 0.76 -11.49
CA LEU A 215 -15.58 1.03 -12.07
C LEU A 215 -14.49 1.22 -11.02
N LYS A 216 -14.79 1.85 -9.87
CA LYS A 216 -13.79 2.01 -8.80
C LYS A 216 -13.41 0.67 -8.19
N ARG A 217 -14.40 -0.21 -7.99
CA ARG A 217 -14.16 -1.58 -7.51
C ARG A 217 -13.37 -2.41 -8.52
N LEU A 218 -13.70 -2.28 -9.80
CA LEU A 218 -12.96 -2.94 -10.89
C LEU A 218 -11.48 -2.53 -10.86
N ILE A 219 -11.18 -1.22 -10.72
CA ILE A 219 -9.79 -0.73 -10.64
C ILE A 219 -9.12 -1.23 -9.36
N ALA A 220 -9.83 -1.30 -8.23
CA ALA A 220 -9.28 -1.86 -7.01
C ALA A 220 -8.81 -3.30 -7.21
N TYR A 221 -9.66 -4.18 -7.78
CA TYR A 221 -9.30 -5.57 -8.08
C TYR A 221 -8.22 -5.71 -9.15
N SER A 222 -8.24 -4.86 -10.20
CA SER A 222 -7.12 -4.81 -11.13
C SER A 222 -5.81 -4.49 -10.43
N GLY A 223 -5.86 -3.58 -9.44
CA GLY A 223 -4.72 -3.24 -8.61
C GLY A 223 -4.22 -4.38 -7.71
N VAL A 224 -5.07 -5.37 -7.37
CA VAL A 224 -4.66 -6.62 -6.70
C VAL A 224 -3.83 -7.49 -7.65
N VAL A 225 -4.28 -7.63 -8.90
CA VAL A 225 -3.53 -8.37 -9.95
C VAL A 225 -2.16 -7.75 -10.17
N GLN A 226 -2.10 -6.42 -10.31
CA GLN A 226 -0.85 -5.69 -10.52
C GLN A 226 0.12 -5.87 -9.34
N SER A 227 -0.41 -5.93 -8.11
CA SER A 227 0.40 -6.23 -6.93
C SER A 227 1.05 -7.60 -7.03
N GLY A 228 0.35 -8.61 -7.55
CA GLY A 228 0.91 -9.93 -7.82
C GLY A 228 2.06 -9.90 -8.83
N PHE A 229 1.90 -9.18 -9.96
CA PHE A 229 2.95 -9.04 -10.95
C PHE A 229 4.21 -8.32 -10.42
N ILE A 230 4.03 -7.24 -9.66
CA ILE A 230 5.16 -6.52 -9.07
C ILE A 230 5.91 -7.42 -8.06
N LEU A 231 5.18 -8.14 -7.20
CA LEU A 231 5.78 -9.09 -6.25
C LEU A 231 6.56 -10.19 -6.94
N SER A 232 6.06 -10.73 -8.06
CA SER A 232 6.76 -11.79 -8.79
C SER A 232 8.14 -11.36 -9.28
N GLY A 233 8.28 -10.12 -9.72
CA GLY A 233 9.59 -9.61 -10.12
C GLY A 233 10.49 -9.30 -8.92
N ILE A 234 9.97 -8.74 -7.81
CA ILE A 234 10.78 -8.48 -6.60
C ILE A 234 11.40 -9.79 -6.06
N THR A 235 10.63 -10.86 -6.07
CA THR A 235 11.12 -12.17 -5.56
C THR A 235 12.01 -12.94 -6.53
N SER A 236 12.14 -12.47 -7.79
CA SER A 236 13.01 -13.09 -8.82
C SER A 236 14.47 -12.60 -8.79
N GLY A 237 14.88 -11.86 -7.76
CA GLY A 237 16.23 -11.34 -7.60
C GLY A 237 16.44 -9.94 -8.19
N VAL A 238 17.69 -9.52 -8.33
CA VAL A 238 18.08 -8.13 -8.65
C VAL A 238 17.51 -7.64 -9.98
N ASN A 239 17.61 -8.45 -11.04
CA ASN A 239 17.11 -8.09 -12.37
C ASN A 239 15.58 -7.98 -12.38
N GLY A 240 14.89 -8.90 -11.68
CA GLY A 240 13.45 -8.88 -11.54
C GLY A 240 12.97 -7.69 -10.71
N THR A 241 13.68 -7.34 -9.64
CA THR A 241 13.38 -6.15 -8.82
C THR A 241 13.49 -4.87 -9.65
N SER A 242 14.53 -4.71 -10.48
CA SER A 242 14.68 -3.56 -11.37
C SER A 242 13.52 -3.45 -12.36
N ALA A 243 13.12 -4.57 -12.97
CA ALA A 243 11.96 -4.61 -13.86
C ALA A 243 10.65 -4.26 -13.13
N SER A 244 10.48 -4.75 -11.90
CA SER A 244 9.31 -4.44 -11.06
C SER A 244 9.23 -2.97 -10.69
N MET A 245 10.34 -2.30 -10.42
CA MET A 245 10.35 -0.85 -10.13
C MET A 245 9.93 -0.04 -11.37
N PHE A 246 10.40 -0.42 -12.55
CA PHE A 246 9.95 0.20 -13.80
C PHE A 246 8.45 -0.03 -14.05
N TYR A 247 7.99 -1.26 -13.83
CA TYR A 247 6.58 -1.62 -13.96
C TYR A 247 5.70 -0.84 -12.97
N LEU A 248 6.13 -0.73 -11.72
CA LEU A 248 5.46 0.06 -10.69
C LEU A 248 5.29 1.52 -11.12
N PHE A 249 6.33 2.12 -11.68
CA PHE A 249 6.28 3.49 -12.21
C PHE A 249 5.23 3.64 -13.32
N ALA A 250 5.21 2.73 -14.30
CA ALA A 250 4.22 2.73 -15.38
C ALA A 250 2.79 2.55 -14.85
N TYR A 251 2.59 1.63 -13.90
CA TYR A 251 1.31 1.39 -13.27
C TYR A 251 0.76 2.62 -12.52
N ILE A 252 1.62 3.37 -11.85
CA ILE A 252 1.20 4.59 -11.14
C ILE A 252 0.73 5.65 -12.13
N LEU A 253 1.44 5.85 -13.25
CA LEU A 253 1.02 6.78 -14.29
C LEU A 253 -0.35 6.40 -14.85
N GLN A 254 -0.59 5.11 -15.05
CA GLN A 254 -1.90 4.58 -15.48
C GLN A 254 -2.99 4.91 -14.44
N LEU A 255 -2.76 4.66 -13.14
CA LEU A 255 -3.72 4.95 -12.07
C LEU A 255 -4.09 6.43 -12.03
N ILE A 256 -3.09 7.32 -12.05
CA ILE A 256 -3.30 8.76 -12.03
C ILE A 256 -4.15 9.18 -13.24
N GLY A 257 -3.82 8.67 -14.43
CA GLY A 257 -4.57 8.97 -15.65
C GLY A 257 -6.04 8.54 -15.56
N VAL A 258 -6.30 7.32 -15.11
CA VAL A 258 -7.66 6.79 -14.97
C VAL A 258 -8.49 7.60 -13.95
N PHE A 259 -7.94 7.88 -12.76
CA PHE A 259 -8.68 8.64 -11.74
C PHE A 259 -8.85 10.12 -12.11
N THR A 260 -7.93 10.70 -12.89
CA THR A 260 -8.10 12.05 -13.46
C THR A 260 -9.29 12.09 -14.43
N ILE A 261 -9.39 11.12 -15.33
CA ILE A 261 -10.53 11.00 -16.26
C ILE A 261 -11.84 10.82 -15.48
N PHE A 262 -11.84 9.98 -14.43
CA PHE A 262 -13.04 9.79 -13.62
C PHE A 262 -13.47 11.05 -12.89
N SER A 263 -12.55 11.85 -12.36
CA SER A 263 -12.88 13.10 -11.70
C SER A 263 -13.52 14.09 -12.67
N ILE A 264 -13.00 14.21 -13.89
CA ILE A 264 -13.54 15.08 -14.94
C ILE A 264 -14.95 14.65 -15.35
N ILE A 265 -15.18 13.36 -15.57
CA ILE A 265 -16.49 12.82 -15.94
C ILE A 265 -17.51 13.05 -14.84
N SER A 266 -17.16 12.74 -13.60
CA SER A 266 -18.03 12.94 -12.44
C SER A 266 -18.38 14.43 -12.24
N GLY A 267 -17.42 15.32 -12.50
CA GLY A 267 -17.60 16.75 -12.47
C GLY A 267 -18.63 17.25 -13.50
N LYS A 268 -18.51 16.79 -14.74
CA LYS A 268 -19.45 17.16 -15.82
C LYS A 268 -20.87 16.63 -15.60
N LEU A 269 -21.02 15.41 -15.09
CA LEU A 269 -22.34 14.83 -14.80
C LEU A 269 -23.09 15.64 -13.75
N SER A 270 -22.42 16.07 -12.67
CA SER A 270 -23.07 16.88 -11.63
C SER A 270 -23.47 18.28 -12.11
N SER A 271 -22.71 18.91 -12.99
CA SER A 271 -23.05 20.22 -13.56
C SER A 271 -24.27 20.18 -14.50
N ASN A 272 -24.53 19.03 -15.13
CA ASN A 272 -25.70 18.85 -16.00
C ASN A 272 -27.01 18.56 -15.24
N PHE A 273 -26.93 18.20 -13.95
CA PHE A 273 -28.12 17.99 -13.11
C PHE A 273 -28.51 19.24 -12.28
N GLU A 274 -27.68 20.29 -12.27
CA GLU A 274 -27.97 21.57 -11.60
C GLU A 274 -28.58 22.63 -12.53
N MET A 275 -28.85 22.31 -13.83
CA MET A 275 -29.63 23.13 -14.79
C MET A 275 -31.05 22.58 -14.92
#